data_cf1db603a8d8cea47eef8399044a880c
#
_entry.id   cf1db603a8d8cea47eef8399044a880c
#
_cell.length_a   1.000
_cell.length_b   1.000
_cell.length_c   1.000
_cell.angle_alpha   90.00
_cell.angle_beta   90.00
_cell.angle_gamma   90.00
#
_symmetry.space_group_name_H-M   'P 1'
#
loop_
_entity.id
_entity.type
_entity.pdbx_description
1 polymer ?
#
loop_
_entity_poly.entity_id
_entity_poly.type
_entity_poly.pdbx_seq_one_letter_code
_entity_poly.pdbx_strand_id
1 'polypeptide(L)'
;MGEKKLDGAGLRGQVAGKTALSTVGKEGKGLTYRGYAIEELAEKASFEEVAYMLLYGKLPNQSEYDQYSAKLKSYRALPEALKEVLQRIPADAHPMDVMRTGCSMLGNLEPEGDFSNQNETADRIMSAFASIVTYWYRYSHDGVRVETETDHPTIGGQFLSLLTGKEPSEEHARALDVSLILYAEHGFNASTFTARTCASTLSDMHSCITGAIGTLRGPLHGGANEAAMEMIEQYSTREEAKAGVLDLLAKKEKIMGFGHAVYSSEDPRNAIIKVWAEKLSKLDGNTTLYEVSEEIEKVMDEEKGMFANTDFFMASAYNYLGIPTAIFTPLFVIGRTSGWAANIMEQRADNRIIRPSEEYIGPDNSTWVDMSDR
;
A
#
# COMPACT_ATOMS: atom_id res chain seq x y z
N MET A 1 -42.39 4.09 -2.05
CA MET A 1 -41.61 5.15 -1.38
C MET A 1 -40.16 4.92 -1.79
N GLY A 2 -39.57 5.83 -2.60
CA GLY A 2 -38.18 5.68 -3.02
C GLY A 2 -37.26 5.80 -1.82
N GLU A 3 -36.34 4.86 -1.69
CA GLU A 3 -35.26 4.94 -0.69
C GLU A 3 -34.51 6.27 -0.89
N LYS A 4 -34.58 7.14 0.11
CA LYS A 4 -33.76 8.34 0.20
C LYS A 4 -32.33 7.87 0.33
N LYS A 5 -31.52 8.00 -0.74
CA LYS A 5 -30.07 7.81 -0.65
C LYS A 5 -29.57 8.73 0.45
N LEU A 6 -28.83 8.17 1.43
CA LEU A 6 -28.16 8.95 2.46
C LEU A 6 -27.15 9.90 1.78
N ASP A 7 -27.46 11.19 1.76
CA ASP A 7 -26.55 12.22 1.28
C ASP A 7 -25.31 12.22 2.18
N GLY A 8 -24.14 12.11 1.58
CA GLY A 8 -22.85 12.08 2.31
C GLY A 8 -22.36 10.70 2.72
N ALA A 9 -23.03 9.59 2.35
CA ALA A 9 -22.50 8.24 2.54
C ALA A 9 -21.13 8.10 1.85
N GLY A 10 -20.09 7.69 2.60
CA GLY A 10 -18.72 7.52 2.12
C GLY A 10 -17.87 8.80 2.10
N LEU A 11 -18.37 9.95 2.54
CA LEU A 11 -17.66 11.24 2.65
C LEU A 11 -17.01 11.76 1.34
N ARG A 12 -17.36 11.22 0.19
CA ARG A 12 -16.79 11.65 -1.09
C ARG A 12 -17.08 13.13 -1.34
N GLY A 13 -16.01 13.91 -1.62
CA GLY A 13 -16.11 15.36 -1.85
C GLY A 13 -16.19 16.19 -0.56
N GLN A 14 -16.18 15.59 0.62
CA GLN A 14 -16.11 16.31 1.89
C GLN A 14 -14.66 16.56 2.29
N VAL A 15 -14.36 17.80 2.71
CA VAL A 15 -13.05 18.14 3.27
C VAL A 15 -13.00 17.74 4.73
N ALA A 16 -12.27 16.65 5.03
CA ALA A 16 -12.15 16.12 6.38
C ALA A 16 -11.01 16.75 7.21
N GLY A 17 -10.10 17.48 6.58
CA GLY A 17 -8.97 18.10 7.25
C GLY A 17 -8.03 18.81 6.27
N LYS A 18 -6.93 19.33 6.79
CA LYS A 18 -5.85 19.96 6.02
C LYS A 18 -4.64 19.03 6.00
N THR A 19 -3.85 19.07 4.93
CA THR A 19 -2.57 18.38 4.84
C THR A 19 -1.55 19.20 4.07
N ALA A 20 -0.29 19.10 4.47
CA ALA A 20 0.87 19.63 3.77
C ALA A 20 1.74 18.50 3.16
N LEU A 21 1.24 17.25 3.18
CA LEU A 21 2.01 16.08 2.76
C LEU A 21 1.93 15.82 1.28
N SER A 22 0.76 15.96 0.68
CA SER A 22 0.57 15.66 -0.74
C SER A 22 -0.54 16.49 -1.38
N THR A 23 -0.46 16.66 -2.70
CA THR A 23 -1.59 17.06 -3.55
C THR A 23 -1.97 15.89 -4.44
N VAL A 24 -3.25 15.50 -4.43
CA VAL A 24 -3.75 14.37 -5.23
C VAL A 24 -4.82 14.88 -6.17
N GLY A 25 -4.61 14.70 -7.49
CA GLY A 25 -5.60 15.06 -8.48
C GLY A 25 -5.96 16.55 -8.51
N LYS A 26 -5.04 17.43 -8.15
CA LYS A 26 -5.26 18.87 -8.28
C LYS A 26 -5.57 19.18 -9.75
N GLU A 27 -6.71 19.85 -9.98
CA GLU A 27 -7.23 20.09 -11.35
C GLU A 27 -7.48 18.79 -12.16
N GLY A 28 -7.75 17.66 -11.45
CA GLY A 28 -8.08 16.37 -12.05
C GLY A 28 -6.88 15.50 -12.42
N LYS A 29 -5.66 15.93 -12.17
CA LYS A 29 -4.42 15.23 -12.49
C LYS A 29 -3.28 15.59 -11.53
N GLY A 30 -2.16 14.86 -11.68
CA GLY A 30 -0.92 15.11 -10.94
C GLY A 30 -0.93 14.57 -9.52
N LEU A 31 0.25 14.33 -9.02
CA LEU A 31 0.55 13.90 -7.66
C LEU A 31 1.85 14.57 -7.22
N THR A 32 1.84 15.20 -6.03
CA THR A 32 3.07 15.71 -5.43
C THR A 32 3.19 15.24 -3.99
N TYR A 33 4.41 14.97 -3.53
CA TYR A 33 4.72 14.77 -2.12
C TYR A 33 5.50 15.99 -1.64
N ARG A 34 4.98 16.71 -0.64
CA ARG A 34 5.55 17.96 -0.11
C ARG A 34 5.96 18.96 -1.21
N GLY A 35 5.19 18.98 -2.31
CA GLY A 35 5.42 19.88 -3.45
C GLY A 35 6.33 19.32 -4.56
N TYR A 36 7.03 18.20 -4.36
CA TYR A 36 7.80 17.52 -5.40
C TYR A 36 6.90 16.64 -6.26
N ALA A 37 7.03 16.74 -7.58
CA ALA A 37 6.25 15.92 -8.51
C ALA A 37 6.64 14.45 -8.41
N ILE A 38 5.64 13.56 -8.51
CA ILE A 38 5.88 12.11 -8.38
C ILE A 38 6.82 11.58 -9.47
N GLU A 39 6.75 12.14 -10.67
CA GLU A 39 7.62 11.79 -11.80
C GLU A 39 9.08 12.06 -11.45
N GLU A 40 9.37 13.22 -10.85
CA GLU A 40 10.71 13.62 -10.48
C GLU A 40 11.25 12.78 -9.31
N LEU A 41 10.41 12.49 -8.32
CA LEU A 41 10.77 11.61 -7.20
C LEU A 41 11.05 10.18 -7.67
N ALA A 42 10.22 9.62 -8.54
CA ALA A 42 10.40 8.28 -9.08
C ALA A 42 11.65 8.16 -9.97
N GLU A 43 12.04 9.23 -10.68
CA GLU A 43 13.24 9.25 -11.52
C GLU A 43 14.53 9.36 -10.70
N LYS A 44 14.55 10.27 -9.70
CA LYS A 44 15.79 10.75 -9.07
C LYS A 44 16.01 10.27 -7.64
N ALA A 45 14.95 10.06 -6.85
CA ALA A 45 15.06 9.73 -5.44
C ALA A 45 15.07 8.22 -5.19
N SER A 46 15.59 7.79 -4.05
CA SER A 46 15.33 6.48 -3.46
C SER A 46 14.06 6.52 -2.61
N PHE A 47 13.51 5.34 -2.28
CA PHE A 47 12.37 5.27 -1.36
C PHE A 47 12.73 5.83 0.03
N GLU A 48 13.95 5.59 0.50
CA GLU A 48 14.45 6.11 1.77
C GLU A 48 14.49 7.65 1.79
N GLU A 49 14.89 8.30 0.68
CA GLU A 49 14.85 9.76 0.56
C GLU A 49 13.41 10.28 0.64
N VAL A 50 12.48 9.61 -0.04
CA VAL A 50 11.05 9.98 -0.01
C VAL A 50 10.46 9.75 1.37
N ALA A 51 10.76 8.63 2.03
CA ALA A 51 10.32 8.36 3.39
C ALA A 51 10.87 9.41 4.37
N TYR A 52 12.17 9.72 4.29
CA TYR A 52 12.77 10.79 5.08
C TYR A 52 12.05 12.12 4.86
N MET A 53 11.82 12.49 3.60
CA MET A 53 11.13 13.74 3.26
C MET A 53 9.72 13.80 3.85
N LEU A 54 8.96 12.72 3.76
CA LEU A 54 7.60 12.67 4.32
C LEU A 54 7.61 12.81 5.85
N LEU A 55 8.52 12.11 6.53
CA LEU A 55 8.59 12.06 8.01
C LEU A 55 9.27 13.28 8.63
N TYR A 56 10.35 13.77 8.01
CA TYR A 56 11.18 14.86 8.55
C TYR A 56 10.97 16.21 7.86
N GLY A 57 10.15 16.27 6.81
CA GLY A 57 9.67 17.52 6.21
C GLY A 57 10.52 18.11 5.09
N LYS A 58 11.67 17.52 4.78
CA LYS A 58 12.60 17.97 3.73
C LYS A 58 13.35 16.80 3.13
N LEU A 59 13.87 16.95 1.92
CA LEU A 59 14.82 16.00 1.36
C LEU A 59 16.10 15.96 2.22
N PRO A 60 16.68 14.77 2.48
CA PRO A 60 17.94 14.67 3.21
C PRO A 60 19.10 15.20 2.38
N ASN A 61 20.09 15.81 3.02
CA ASN A 61 21.41 15.96 2.42
C ASN A 61 22.18 14.63 2.52
N GLN A 62 23.35 14.50 1.91
CA GLN A 62 24.11 13.24 1.87
C GLN A 62 24.38 12.68 3.28
N SER A 63 24.80 13.51 4.22
CA SER A 63 25.08 13.05 5.58
C SER A 63 23.84 12.59 6.33
N GLU A 64 22.71 13.27 6.15
CA GLU A 64 21.39 12.88 6.70
C GLU A 64 20.92 11.56 6.08
N TYR A 65 21.09 11.41 4.77
CA TYR A 65 20.74 10.17 4.06
C TYR A 65 21.57 8.97 4.55
N ASP A 66 22.90 9.14 4.66
CA ASP A 66 23.79 8.08 5.10
C ASP A 66 23.44 7.62 6.53
N GLN A 67 23.18 8.57 7.44
CA GLN A 67 22.75 8.27 8.80
C GLN A 67 21.38 7.59 8.83
N TYR A 68 20.43 8.06 8.03
CA TYR A 68 19.09 7.50 7.96
C TYR A 68 19.09 6.08 7.39
N SER A 69 19.82 5.84 6.32
CA SER A 69 19.98 4.51 5.73
C SER A 69 20.63 3.52 6.70
N ALA A 70 21.66 3.95 7.42
CA ALA A 70 22.30 3.12 8.46
C ALA A 70 21.32 2.81 9.60
N LYS A 71 20.52 3.77 10.02
CA LYS A 71 19.48 3.61 11.03
C LYS A 71 18.41 2.59 10.59
N LEU A 72 17.87 2.74 9.38
CA LEU A 72 16.87 1.80 8.84
C LEU A 72 17.45 0.37 8.75
N LYS A 73 18.71 0.22 8.34
CA LYS A 73 19.39 -1.09 8.35
C LYS A 73 19.43 -1.71 9.75
N SER A 74 19.74 -0.93 10.79
CA SER A 74 19.80 -1.42 12.16
C SER A 74 18.45 -1.89 12.71
N TYR A 75 17.36 -1.52 12.06
CA TYR A 75 15.98 -1.86 12.44
C TYR A 75 15.38 -3.06 11.70
N ARG A 76 16.17 -3.77 10.90
CA ARG A 76 15.70 -4.95 10.14
C ARG A 76 15.51 -6.18 10.98
N ALA A 77 16.26 -6.30 12.08
CA ALA A 77 16.15 -7.44 12.99
C ALA A 77 14.76 -7.55 13.61
N LEU A 78 14.26 -8.78 13.71
CA LEU A 78 13.01 -9.06 14.40
C LEU A 78 13.28 -9.64 15.80
N PRO A 79 12.55 -9.19 16.85
CA PRO A 79 12.59 -9.84 18.15
C PRO A 79 12.21 -11.31 18.06
N GLU A 80 12.86 -12.18 18.83
CA GLU A 80 12.59 -13.62 18.77
C GLU A 80 11.13 -13.96 19.10
N ALA A 81 10.53 -13.27 20.08
CA ALA A 81 9.12 -13.43 20.40
C ALA A 81 8.18 -13.09 19.22
N LEU A 82 8.56 -12.13 18.36
CA LEU A 82 7.81 -11.85 17.14
C LEU A 82 7.99 -12.96 16.11
N LYS A 83 9.21 -13.47 15.93
CA LYS A 83 9.48 -14.61 15.03
C LYS A 83 8.65 -15.84 15.45
N GLU A 84 8.57 -16.13 16.76
CA GLU A 84 7.74 -17.24 17.28
C GLU A 84 6.26 -17.07 16.97
N VAL A 85 5.73 -15.85 17.05
CA VAL A 85 4.33 -15.55 16.66
C VAL A 85 4.13 -15.78 15.17
N LEU A 86 5.03 -15.27 14.34
CA LEU A 86 4.97 -15.44 12.87
C LEU A 86 5.02 -16.92 12.46
N GLN A 87 5.83 -17.74 13.12
CA GLN A 87 5.94 -19.18 12.87
C GLN A 87 4.66 -19.97 13.16
N ARG A 88 3.77 -19.44 14.02
CA ARG A 88 2.48 -20.06 14.37
C ARG A 88 1.35 -19.70 13.42
N ILE A 89 1.56 -18.71 12.55
CA ILE A 89 0.56 -18.32 11.55
C ILE A 89 0.63 -19.33 10.39
N PRO A 90 -0.50 -19.98 10.03
CA PRO A 90 -0.51 -20.99 8.99
C PRO A 90 -0.16 -20.39 7.61
N ALA A 91 0.33 -21.23 6.68
CA ALA A 91 0.78 -20.81 5.36
C ALA A 91 -0.35 -20.28 4.46
N ASP A 92 -1.58 -20.73 4.69
CA ASP A 92 -2.78 -20.29 3.98
C ASP A 92 -3.40 -19.00 4.55
N ALA A 93 -2.82 -18.41 5.61
CA ALA A 93 -3.24 -17.11 6.11
C ALA A 93 -2.98 -16.02 5.05
N HIS A 94 -3.91 -15.07 4.96
CA HIS A 94 -3.72 -13.93 4.07
C HIS A 94 -2.52 -13.08 4.53
N PRO A 95 -1.53 -12.76 3.67
CA PRO A 95 -0.31 -12.05 4.10
C PRO A 95 -0.58 -10.68 4.76
N MET A 96 -1.66 -10.00 4.39
CA MET A 96 -2.08 -8.76 5.06
C MET A 96 -2.48 -8.98 6.53
N ASP A 97 -3.02 -10.14 6.87
CA ASP A 97 -3.35 -10.49 8.25
C ASP A 97 -2.07 -10.79 9.05
N VAL A 98 -1.05 -11.32 8.39
CA VAL A 98 0.30 -11.48 8.94
C VAL A 98 0.94 -10.12 9.24
N MET A 99 0.87 -9.17 8.30
CA MET A 99 1.38 -7.80 8.48
C MET A 99 0.71 -7.11 9.67
N ARG A 100 -0.61 -7.22 9.77
CA ARG A 100 -1.41 -6.66 10.87
C ARG A 100 -1.01 -7.26 12.22
N THR A 101 -0.89 -8.58 12.28
CA THR A 101 -0.45 -9.31 13.49
C THR A 101 0.97 -8.92 13.87
N GLY A 102 1.88 -8.87 12.90
CA GLY A 102 3.27 -8.49 13.11
C GLY A 102 3.42 -7.06 13.64
N CYS A 103 2.69 -6.11 13.07
CA CYS A 103 2.68 -4.72 13.54
C CYS A 103 2.17 -4.61 14.99
N SER A 104 1.05 -5.27 15.30
CA SER A 104 0.48 -5.26 16.65
C SER A 104 1.41 -5.93 17.67
N MET A 105 2.01 -7.06 17.30
CA MET A 105 2.95 -7.76 18.20
C MET A 105 4.22 -6.92 18.43
N LEU A 106 4.75 -6.27 17.39
CA LEU A 106 5.90 -5.37 17.52
C LEU A 106 5.61 -4.26 18.54
N GLY A 107 4.41 -3.65 18.48
CA GLY A 107 4.00 -2.63 19.44
C GLY A 107 3.88 -3.11 20.89
N ASN A 108 3.59 -4.41 21.12
CA ASN A 108 3.62 -5.00 22.46
C ASN A 108 5.05 -5.19 22.99
N LEU A 109 6.00 -5.49 22.10
CA LEU A 109 7.40 -5.72 22.45
C LEU A 109 8.22 -4.44 22.56
N GLU A 110 7.91 -3.49 21.69
CA GLU A 110 8.62 -2.21 21.53
C GLU A 110 7.60 -1.06 21.53
N PRO A 111 6.96 -0.74 22.68
CA PRO A 111 5.93 0.30 22.73
C PRO A 111 6.51 1.68 22.44
N GLU A 112 5.76 2.53 21.72
CA GLU A 112 6.15 3.91 21.42
C GLU A 112 6.45 4.74 22.67
N GLY A 113 5.69 4.51 23.75
CA GLY A 113 5.79 5.25 24.99
C GLY A 113 5.30 6.70 24.84
N ASP A 114 6.22 7.64 24.66
CA ASP A 114 5.92 9.05 24.46
C ASP A 114 5.96 9.46 22.98
N PHE A 115 5.15 10.42 22.57
CA PHE A 115 5.09 10.89 21.17
C PHE A 115 6.38 11.59 20.70
N SER A 116 7.29 11.95 21.57
CA SER A 116 8.64 12.39 21.17
C SER A 116 9.41 11.30 20.43
N ASN A 117 9.03 10.01 20.61
CA ASN A 117 9.61 8.86 19.94
C ASN A 117 8.93 8.53 18.58
N GLN A 118 7.95 9.31 18.14
CA GLN A 118 7.13 8.96 16.96
C GLN A 118 7.93 8.72 15.68
N ASN A 119 8.99 9.51 15.42
CA ASN A 119 9.85 9.31 14.26
C ASN A 119 10.62 7.98 14.36
N GLU A 120 11.18 7.70 15.54
CA GLU A 120 11.91 6.47 15.83
C GLU A 120 11.02 5.24 15.64
N THR A 121 9.81 5.29 16.20
CA THR A 121 8.80 4.24 16.06
C THR A 121 8.37 4.03 14.62
N ALA A 122 8.14 5.10 13.86
CA ALA A 122 7.78 5.03 12.45
C ALA A 122 8.89 4.38 11.60
N ASP A 123 10.14 4.80 11.78
CA ASP A 123 11.30 4.25 11.09
C ASP A 123 11.48 2.75 11.41
N ARG A 124 11.29 2.38 12.69
CA ARG A 124 11.36 0.99 13.14
C ARG A 124 10.29 0.11 12.50
N ILE A 125 9.03 0.55 12.49
CA ILE A 125 7.92 -0.18 11.88
C ILE A 125 8.15 -0.35 10.38
N MET A 126 8.52 0.72 9.69
CA MET A 126 8.76 0.70 8.25
C MET A 126 9.87 -0.28 7.86
N SER A 127 10.98 -0.28 8.60
CA SER A 127 12.08 -1.23 8.36
C SER A 127 11.72 -2.68 8.68
N ALA A 128 10.88 -2.89 9.71
CA ALA A 128 10.51 -4.24 10.14
C ALA A 128 9.54 -4.93 9.17
N PHE A 129 8.73 -4.19 8.41
CA PHE A 129 7.67 -4.79 7.58
C PHE A 129 8.19 -5.71 6.48
N ALA A 130 9.28 -5.34 5.80
CA ALA A 130 9.92 -6.23 4.84
C ALA A 130 10.36 -7.54 5.50
N SER A 131 10.95 -7.44 6.70
CA SER A 131 11.40 -8.59 7.49
C SER A 131 10.22 -9.45 7.97
N ILE A 132 9.12 -8.85 8.43
CA ILE A 132 7.94 -9.55 8.95
C ILE A 132 7.33 -10.45 7.87
N VAL A 133 7.01 -9.89 6.71
CA VAL A 133 6.32 -10.64 5.66
C VAL A 133 7.22 -11.71 5.03
N THR A 134 8.48 -11.39 4.78
CA THR A 134 9.42 -12.34 4.17
C THR A 134 9.82 -13.46 5.14
N TYR A 135 10.02 -13.15 6.42
CA TYR A 135 10.30 -14.17 7.44
C TYR A 135 9.14 -15.17 7.55
N TRP A 136 7.90 -14.67 7.67
CA TRP A 136 6.72 -15.53 7.71
C TRP A 136 6.58 -16.36 6.44
N TYR A 137 6.71 -15.73 5.27
CA TYR A 137 6.53 -16.40 3.98
C TYR A 137 7.54 -17.52 3.81
N ARG A 138 8.83 -17.24 4.01
CA ARG A 138 9.91 -18.24 3.87
C ARG A 138 9.80 -19.35 4.90
N TYR A 139 9.39 -19.02 6.11
CA TYR A 139 9.19 -20.04 7.14
C TYR A 139 7.99 -20.94 6.85
N SER A 140 6.84 -20.35 6.53
CA SER A 140 5.59 -21.10 6.36
C SER A 140 5.50 -21.88 5.05
N HIS A 141 6.15 -21.41 3.98
CA HIS A 141 6.10 -22.05 2.66
C HIS A 141 7.33 -22.93 2.38
N ASP A 142 8.52 -22.48 2.80
CA ASP A 142 9.79 -23.15 2.48
C ASP A 142 10.39 -23.85 3.69
N GLY A 143 9.88 -23.65 4.90
CA GLY A 143 10.48 -24.17 6.15
C GLY A 143 11.79 -23.51 6.54
N VAL A 144 12.11 -22.34 5.97
CA VAL A 144 13.39 -21.65 6.13
C VAL A 144 13.28 -20.49 7.12
N ARG A 145 14.10 -20.49 8.17
CA ARG A 145 14.31 -19.32 9.02
C ARG A 145 15.33 -18.40 8.35
N VAL A 146 14.87 -17.29 7.76
CA VAL A 146 15.78 -16.32 7.14
C VAL A 146 16.33 -15.35 8.19
N GLU A 147 17.62 -15.00 8.06
CA GLU A 147 18.19 -13.89 8.80
C GLU A 147 17.75 -12.57 8.16
N THR A 148 17.06 -11.72 8.94
CA THR A 148 16.45 -10.50 8.42
C THR A 148 17.41 -9.31 8.36
N GLU A 149 18.56 -9.42 9.02
CA GLU A 149 19.63 -8.43 8.98
C GLU A 149 20.47 -8.65 7.71
N THR A 150 20.26 -7.84 6.71
CA THR A 150 20.99 -7.88 5.43
C THR A 150 21.73 -6.56 5.20
N ASP A 151 22.80 -6.60 4.39
CA ASP A 151 23.58 -5.42 4.06
C ASP A 151 23.04 -4.65 2.83
N HIS A 152 22.00 -5.13 2.18
CA HIS A 152 21.45 -4.44 1.02
C HIS A 152 21.09 -2.98 1.35
N PRO A 153 21.47 -1.99 0.54
CA PRO A 153 21.30 -0.57 0.88
C PRO A 153 19.84 -0.13 1.02
N THR A 154 18.90 -0.72 0.29
CA THR A 154 17.50 -0.30 0.25
C THR A 154 16.55 -1.33 0.86
N ILE A 155 15.37 -0.87 1.33
CA ILE A 155 14.29 -1.73 1.82
C ILE A 155 13.77 -2.64 0.70
N GLY A 156 13.61 -2.09 -0.52
CA GLY A 156 13.16 -2.87 -1.67
C GLY A 156 14.11 -4.01 -2.02
N GLY A 157 15.40 -3.74 -2.08
CA GLY A 157 16.40 -4.77 -2.34
C GLY A 157 16.53 -5.78 -1.21
N GLN A 158 16.45 -5.34 0.05
CA GLN A 158 16.35 -6.24 1.20
C GLN A 158 15.16 -7.20 1.05
N PHE A 159 13.98 -6.67 0.73
CA PHE A 159 12.79 -7.47 0.55
C PHE A 159 13.00 -8.56 -0.51
N LEU A 160 13.50 -8.21 -1.69
CA LEU A 160 13.78 -9.17 -2.77
C LEU A 160 14.82 -10.22 -2.36
N SER A 161 15.89 -9.78 -1.71
CA SER A 161 16.94 -10.68 -1.22
C SER A 161 16.39 -11.70 -0.21
N LEU A 162 15.58 -11.27 0.74
CA LEU A 162 14.95 -12.15 1.73
C LEU A 162 13.92 -13.10 1.10
N LEU A 163 13.11 -12.58 0.18
CA LEU A 163 12.05 -13.36 -0.47
C LEU A 163 12.64 -14.47 -1.37
N THR A 164 13.62 -14.11 -2.18
CA THR A 164 14.18 -15.03 -3.20
C THR A 164 15.38 -15.84 -2.69
N GLY A 165 16.01 -15.40 -1.61
CA GLY A 165 17.27 -15.95 -1.12
C GLY A 165 18.48 -15.62 -2.00
N LYS A 166 18.37 -14.63 -2.89
CA LYS A 166 19.41 -14.19 -3.82
C LYS A 166 19.50 -12.67 -3.83
N GLU A 167 20.70 -12.15 -4.07
CA GLU A 167 20.89 -10.72 -4.28
C GLU A 167 20.17 -10.29 -5.58
N PRO A 168 19.28 -9.30 -5.53
CA PRO A 168 18.61 -8.81 -6.73
C PRO A 168 19.59 -8.04 -7.65
N SER A 169 19.30 -8.01 -8.95
CA SER A 169 20.01 -7.08 -9.85
C SER A 169 19.67 -5.61 -9.50
N GLU A 170 20.52 -4.70 -9.94
CA GLU A 170 20.29 -3.26 -9.73
C GLU A 170 18.94 -2.81 -10.31
N GLU A 171 18.57 -3.34 -11.49
CA GLU A 171 17.29 -3.04 -12.13
C GLU A 171 16.10 -3.56 -11.32
N HIS A 172 16.20 -4.79 -10.78
CA HIS A 172 15.12 -5.36 -9.97
C HIS A 172 14.97 -4.58 -8.66
N ALA A 173 16.08 -4.28 -7.98
CA ALA A 173 16.04 -3.47 -6.75
C ALA A 173 15.47 -2.08 -7.01
N ARG A 174 15.85 -1.43 -8.12
CA ARG A 174 15.36 -0.10 -8.49
C ARG A 174 13.89 -0.12 -8.89
N ALA A 175 13.43 -1.12 -9.62
CA ALA A 175 12.02 -1.26 -9.98
C ALA A 175 11.13 -1.38 -8.74
N LEU A 176 11.55 -2.18 -7.76
CA LEU A 176 10.82 -2.29 -6.50
C LEU A 176 10.89 -0.99 -5.69
N ASP A 177 12.04 -0.34 -5.63
CA ASP A 177 12.22 0.95 -4.97
C ASP A 177 11.28 2.03 -5.54
N VAL A 178 11.20 2.15 -6.88
CA VAL A 178 10.24 3.04 -7.55
C VAL A 178 8.81 2.69 -7.17
N SER A 179 8.44 1.42 -7.14
CA SER A 179 7.09 1.00 -6.75
C SER A 179 6.71 1.43 -5.34
N LEU A 180 7.67 1.36 -4.39
CA LEU A 180 7.47 1.84 -3.03
C LEU A 180 7.28 3.36 -2.97
N ILE A 181 8.03 4.13 -3.79
CA ILE A 181 7.84 5.58 -3.95
C ILE A 181 6.42 5.89 -4.44
N LEU A 182 5.93 5.18 -5.46
CA LEU A 182 4.60 5.40 -6.02
C LEU A 182 3.47 5.10 -5.03
N TYR A 183 3.71 4.20 -4.07
CA TYR A 183 2.75 3.86 -3.02
C TYR A 183 2.89 4.70 -1.75
N ALA A 184 3.97 5.49 -1.58
CA ALA A 184 4.35 6.11 -0.31
C ALA A 184 3.24 7.01 0.28
N GLU A 185 2.56 7.84 -0.52
CA GLU A 185 1.52 8.75 -0.05
C GLU A 185 0.44 8.98 -1.11
N HIS A 186 -0.81 9.18 -0.67
CA HIS A 186 -1.93 9.48 -1.57
C HIS A 186 -3.11 10.16 -0.85
N GLY A 187 -2.85 11.20 -0.10
CA GLY A 187 -3.86 12.00 0.60
C GLY A 187 -4.71 11.19 1.59
N PHE A 188 -5.95 11.62 1.80
CA PHE A 188 -6.87 10.99 2.77
C PHE A 188 -7.64 9.83 2.14
N ASN A 189 -6.94 8.85 1.53
CA ASN A 189 -7.55 7.58 1.18
C ASN A 189 -8.04 6.84 2.45
N ALA A 190 -8.82 5.77 2.27
CA ALA A 190 -9.50 5.09 3.36
C ALA A 190 -8.55 4.64 4.50
N SER A 191 -7.41 4.03 4.19
CA SER A 191 -6.46 3.57 5.20
C SER A 191 -5.74 4.71 5.91
N THR A 192 -5.35 5.76 5.18
CA THR A 192 -4.77 6.98 5.76
C THR A 192 -5.79 7.69 6.67
N PHE A 193 -7.05 7.76 6.26
CA PHE A 193 -8.10 8.35 7.09
C PHE A 193 -8.35 7.54 8.36
N THR A 194 -8.31 6.21 8.29
CA THR A 194 -8.35 5.33 9.46
C THR A 194 -7.18 5.60 10.41
N ALA A 195 -5.95 5.71 9.88
CA ALA A 195 -4.78 6.04 10.69
C ALA A 195 -4.94 7.38 11.40
N ARG A 196 -5.42 8.42 10.70
CA ARG A 196 -5.70 9.75 11.28
C ARG A 196 -6.81 9.70 12.31
N THR A 197 -7.87 8.93 12.07
CA THR A 197 -8.97 8.75 13.03
C THR A 197 -8.46 8.13 14.32
N CYS A 198 -7.65 7.07 14.22
CA CYS A 198 -7.02 6.43 15.37
C CYS A 198 -6.08 7.41 16.10
N ALA A 199 -5.20 8.08 15.37
CA ALA A 199 -4.27 9.07 15.92
C ALA A 199 -4.99 10.23 16.63
N SER A 200 -6.17 10.62 16.14
CA SER A 200 -6.97 11.69 16.71
C SER A 200 -7.44 11.41 18.15
N THR A 201 -7.47 10.14 18.54
CA THR A 201 -7.77 9.69 19.90
C THR A 201 -6.53 9.65 20.81
N LEU A 202 -5.37 10.07 20.31
CA LEU A 202 -4.06 10.00 20.98
C LEU A 202 -3.57 8.54 21.20
N SER A 203 -3.96 7.62 20.32
CA SER A 203 -3.45 6.25 20.30
C SER A 203 -2.00 6.21 19.77
N ASP A 204 -1.28 5.14 20.10
CA ASP A 204 0.10 4.92 19.68
C ASP A 204 0.25 4.66 18.17
N MET A 205 1.49 4.77 17.65
CA MET A 205 1.81 4.61 16.24
C MET A 205 1.47 3.21 15.72
N HIS A 206 1.78 2.16 16.49
CA HIS A 206 1.51 0.77 16.08
C HIS A 206 0.00 0.51 15.94
N SER A 207 -0.81 1.02 16.87
CA SER A 207 -2.27 0.90 16.81
C SER A 207 -2.84 1.62 15.58
N CYS A 208 -2.35 2.82 15.28
CA CYS A 208 -2.78 3.60 14.11
C CYS A 208 -2.45 2.87 12.80
N ILE A 209 -1.23 2.35 12.66
CA ILE A 209 -0.78 1.61 11.47
C ILE A 209 -1.48 0.26 11.37
N THR A 210 -1.68 -0.45 12.48
CA THR A 210 -2.46 -1.71 12.51
C THR A 210 -3.88 -1.51 11.98
N GLY A 211 -4.55 -0.42 12.37
CA GLY A 211 -5.86 -0.03 11.85
C GLY A 211 -5.84 0.29 10.35
N ALA A 212 -4.79 0.99 9.90
CA ALA A 212 -4.59 1.30 8.49
C ALA A 212 -4.37 0.04 7.64
N ILE A 213 -3.58 -0.93 8.11
CA ILE A 213 -3.38 -2.23 7.45
C ILE A 213 -4.71 -2.97 7.32
N GLY A 214 -5.51 -3.01 8.39
CA GLY A 214 -6.84 -3.63 8.35
C GLY A 214 -7.77 -2.99 7.31
N THR A 215 -7.71 -1.67 7.16
CA THR A 215 -8.49 -0.95 6.14
C THR A 215 -7.96 -1.20 4.73
N LEU A 216 -6.64 -1.22 4.55
CA LEU A 216 -6.01 -1.47 3.24
C LEU A 216 -6.31 -2.88 2.71
N ARG A 217 -6.48 -3.87 3.60
CA ARG A 217 -6.82 -5.26 3.24
C ARG A 217 -8.15 -5.38 2.48
N GLY A 218 -9.04 -4.43 2.63
CA GLY A 218 -10.36 -4.51 2.00
C GLY A 218 -10.29 -4.52 0.46
N PRO A 219 -11.12 -5.33 -0.23
CA PRO A 219 -11.07 -5.50 -1.70
C PRO A 219 -11.44 -4.21 -2.46
N LEU A 220 -12.03 -3.22 -1.81
CA LEU A 220 -12.31 -1.91 -2.40
C LEU A 220 -11.15 -0.91 -2.22
N HIS A 221 -10.01 -1.34 -1.67
CA HIS A 221 -8.86 -0.48 -1.42
C HIS A 221 -7.55 -1.12 -1.91
N GLY A 222 -6.84 -1.90 -1.11
CA GLY A 222 -5.49 -2.35 -1.43
C GLY A 222 -5.37 -3.58 -2.33
N GLY A 223 -6.41 -4.40 -2.45
CA GLY A 223 -6.38 -5.66 -3.20
C GLY A 223 -6.53 -5.54 -4.73
N ALA A 224 -6.45 -4.33 -5.29
CA ALA A 224 -6.66 -4.12 -6.72
C ALA A 224 -5.52 -4.70 -7.58
N ASN A 225 -4.28 -4.66 -7.11
CA ASN A 225 -3.12 -5.20 -7.82
C ASN A 225 -3.13 -6.75 -7.86
N GLU A 226 -3.53 -7.42 -6.78
CA GLU A 226 -3.71 -8.88 -6.74
C GLU A 226 -4.82 -9.31 -7.71
N ALA A 227 -6.00 -8.66 -7.63
CA ALA A 227 -7.11 -8.96 -8.52
C ALA A 227 -6.82 -8.64 -10.00
N ALA A 228 -5.99 -7.63 -10.28
CA ALA A 228 -5.51 -7.35 -11.64
C ALA A 228 -4.62 -8.50 -12.15
N MET A 229 -3.70 -9.00 -11.32
CA MET A 229 -2.83 -10.11 -11.69
C MET A 229 -3.60 -11.40 -11.95
N GLU A 230 -4.53 -11.74 -11.05
CA GLU A 230 -5.40 -12.92 -11.22
C GLU A 230 -6.20 -12.88 -12.54
N MET A 231 -6.56 -11.70 -13.03
CA MET A 231 -7.22 -11.53 -14.33
C MET A 231 -6.21 -11.64 -15.48
N ILE A 232 -5.07 -10.96 -15.39
CA ILE A 232 -4.05 -10.94 -16.45
C ILE A 232 -3.52 -12.35 -16.73
N GLU A 233 -3.26 -13.15 -15.69
CA GLU A 233 -2.73 -14.51 -15.77
C GLU A 233 -3.67 -15.50 -16.50
N GLN A 234 -4.93 -15.15 -16.71
CA GLN A 234 -5.87 -16.01 -17.43
C GLN A 234 -5.61 -16.06 -18.95
N TYR A 235 -4.80 -15.14 -19.46
CA TYR A 235 -4.58 -14.95 -20.89
C TYR A 235 -3.12 -15.20 -21.26
N SER A 236 -2.90 -15.90 -22.37
CA SER A 236 -1.57 -16.23 -22.90
C SER A 236 -1.23 -15.46 -24.18
N THR A 237 -2.20 -14.78 -24.80
CA THR A 237 -2.00 -13.99 -26.01
C THR A 237 -2.83 -12.68 -25.96
N ARG A 238 -2.48 -11.70 -26.80
CA ARG A 238 -3.24 -10.46 -26.98
C ARG A 238 -4.68 -10.74 -27.42
N GLU A 239 -4.87 -11.72 -28.31
CA GLU A 239 -6.18 -12.11 -28.86
C GLU A 239 -7.08 -12.70 -27.76
N GLU A 240 -6.53 -13.57 -26.92
CA GLU A 240 -7.26 -14.14 -25.77
C GLU A 240 -7.64 -13.04 -24.77
N ALA A 241 -6.71 -12.14 -24.45
CA ALA A 241 -6.96 -11.03 -23.56
C ALA A 241 -8.07 -10.11 -24.07
N LYS A 242 -8.01 -9.73 -25.36
CA LYS A 242 -9.07 -8.93 -25.99
C LYS A 242 -10.43 -9.60 -25.92
N ALA A 243 -10.50 -10.87 -26.33
CA ALA A 243 -11.76 -11.63 -26.32
C ALA A 243 -12.31 -11.79 -24.89
N GLY A 244 -11.45 -12.11 -23.92
CA GLY A 244 -11.84 -12.31 -22.53
C GLY A 244 -12.33 -11.02 -21.87
N VAL A 245 -11.64 -9.91 -22.06
CA VAL A 245 -12.07 -8.61 -21.50
C VAL A 245 -13.39 -8.15 -22.12
N LEU A 246 -13.59 -8.32 -23.42
CA LEU A 246 -14.86 -7.99 -24.07
C LEU A 246 -16.03 -8.85 -23.52
N ASP A 247 -15.79 -10.14 -23.23
CA ASP A 247 -16.78 -11.01 -22.60
C ASP A 247 -17.13 -10.55 -21.17
N LEU A 248 -16.11 -10.23 -20.34
CA LEU A 248 -16.32 -9.67 -19.00
C LEU A 248 -17.14 -8.38 -19.04
N LEU A 249 -16.83 -7.47 -19.98
CA LEU A 249 -17.56 -6.23 -20.17
C LEU A 249 -19.01 -6.45 -20.60
N ALA A 250 -19.27 -7.44 -21.49
CA ALA A 250 -20.62 -7.81 -21.90
C ALA A 250 -21.43 -8.38 -20.72
N LYS A 251 -20.80 -9.10 -19.81
CA LYS A 251 -21.40 -9.61 -18.56
C LYS A 251 -21.52 -8.54 -17.47
N LYS A 252 -21.03 -7.32 -17.71
CA LYS A 252 -20.96 -6.23 -16.72
C LYS A 252 -20.13 -6.56 -15.49
N GLU A 253 -19.14 -7.44 -15.63
CA GLU A 253 -18.20 -7.73 -14.58
C GLU A 253 -17.19 -6.57 -14.43
N LYS A 254 -16.70 -6.39 -13.21
CA LYS A 254 -15.77 -5.31 -12.89
C LYS A 254 -14.35 -5.73 -13.29
N ILE A 255 -13.70 -4.91 -14.10
CA ILE A 255 -12.28 -5.04 -14.43
C ILE A 255 -11.46 -4.25 -13.40
N MET A 256 -10.60 -4.94 -12.65
CA MET A 256 -9.77 -4.32 -11.62
C MET A 256 -8.56 -3.63 -12.23
N GLY A 257 -8.06 -2.59 -11.55
CA GLY A 257 -6.91 -1.82 -12.04
C GLY A 257 -7.26 -0.66 -12.98
N PHE A 258 -8.54 -0.31 -13.16
CA PHE A 258 -8.99 0.77 -14.06
C PHE A 258 -9.83 1.82 -13.35
N GLY A 259 -9.62 3.08 -13.77
CA GLY A 259 -10.27 4.26 -13.21
C GLY A 259 -9.75 4.61 -11.81
N HIS A 260 -10.16 5.75 -11.29
CA HIS A 260 -9.73 6.26 -10.00
C HIS A 260 -10.81 7.14 -9.35
N ALA A 261 -10.82 7.20 -8.02
CA ALA A 261 -11.80 8.00 -7.28
C ALA A 261 -11.56 9.51 -7.38
N VAL A 262 -10.32 9.93 -7.64
CA VAL A 262 -9.88 11.34 -7.68
C VAL A 262 -9.44 11.77 -9.07
N TYR A 263 -8.59 10.98 -9.73
CA TYR A 263 -8.13 11.30 -11.09
C TYR A 263 -9.26 11.13 -12.11
N SER A 264 -9.34 12.05 -13.08
CA SER A 264 -10.38 12.04 -14.10
C SER A 264 -9.89 11.69 -15.51
N SER A 265 -8.58 11.83 -15.78
CA SER A 265 -8.00 11.59 -17.10
C SER A 265 -6.88 10.56 -17.11
N GLU A 266 -6.08 10.50 -16.06
CA GLU A 266 -4.93 9.60 -15.94
C GLU A 266 -4.48 9.48 -14.49
N ASP A 267 -3.85 8.36 -14.14
CA ASP A 267 -3.08 8.19 -12.90
C ASP A 267 -1.59 8.39 -13.23
N PRO A 268 -0.94 9.47 -12.75
CA PRO A 268 0.46 9.77 -13.13
C PRO A 268 1.43 8.66 -12.73
N ARG A 269 1.08 7.86 -11.74
CA ARG A 269 1.90 6.73 -11.29
C ARG A 269 1.89 5.57 -12.28
N ASN A 270 0.77 5.40 -13.02
CA ASN A 270 0.64 4.31 -13.99
C ASN A 270 1.64 4.43 -15.13
N ALA A 271 1.83 5.63 -15.69
CA ALA A 271 2.81 5.85 -16.75
C ALA A 271 4.23 5.45 -16.32
N ILE A 272 4.60 5.74 -15.07
CA ILE A 272 5.90 5.43 -14.50
C ILE A 272 6.09 3.92 -14.36
N ILE A 273 5.15 3.24 -13.71
CA ILE A 273 5.28 1.79 -13.46
C ILE A 273 5.12 0.96 -14.73
N LYS A 274 4.37 1.43 -15.71
CA LYS A 274 4.26 0.80 -17.04
C LYS A 274 5.61 0.72 -17.74
N VAL A 275 6.42 1.78 -17.69
CA VAL A 275 7.79 1.78 -18.24
C VAL A 275 8.66 0.74 -17.54
N TRP A 276 8.52 0.58 -16.22
CA TRP A 276 9.26 -0.46 -15.48
C TRP A 276 8.76 -1.86 -15.80
N ALA A 277 7.46 -2.08 -15.93
CA ALA A 277 6.90 -3.37 -16.35
C ALA A 277 7.43 -3.78 -17.75
N GLU A 278 7.49 -2.85 -18.69
CA GLU A 278 8.08 -3.07 -20.02
C GLU A 278 9.58 -3.42 -19.92
N LYS A 279 10.35 -2.64 -19.15
CA LYS A 279 11.78 -2.88 -18.97
C LYS A 279 12.04 -4.27 -18.35
N LEU A 280 11.30 -4.61 -17.30
CA LEU A 280 11.42 -5.90 -16.63
C LEU A 280 11.03 -7.07 -17.54
N SER A 281 9.99 -6.93 -18.37
CA SER A 281 9.60 -7.96 -19.33
C SER A 281 10.71 -8.26 -20.35
N LYS A 282 11.42 -7.23 -20.80
CA LYS A 282 12.56 -7.37 -21.72
C LYS A 282 13.77 -8.02 -21.03
N LEU A 283 14.01 -7.72 -19.75
CA LEU A 283 15.08 -8.33 -18.97
C LEU A 283 14.81 -9.81 -18.68
N ASP A 284 13.54 -10.17 -18.44
CA ASP A 284 13.11 -11.55 -18.24
C ASP A 284 13.19 -12.39 -19.53
N GLY A 285 13.10 -11.74 -20.70
CA GLY A 285 13.10 -12.37 -22.02
C GLY A 285 11.73 -12.95 -22.43
N ASN A 286 10.70 -12.82 -21.59
CA ASN A 286 9.32 -13.19 -21.89
C ASN A 286 8.41 -11.96 -21.76
N THR A 287 7.99 -11.37 -22.87
CA THR A 287 7.16 -10.17 -22.93
C THR A 287 5.66 -10.45 -22.89
N THR A 288 5.25 -11.71 -22.89
CA THR A 288 3.84 -12.11 -23.03
C THR A 288 2.92 -11.44 -22.02
N LEU A 289 3.28 -11.45 -20.75
CA LEU A 289 2.45 -10.87 -19.69
C LEU A 289 2.30 -9.35 -19.87
N TYR A 290 3.36 -8.66 -20.26
CA TYR A 290 3.32 -7.24 -20.55
C TYR A 290 2.44 -6.94 -21.79
N GLU A 291 2.59 -7.72 -22.85
CA GLU A 291 1.79 -7.58 -24.08
C GLU A 291 0.29 -7.84 -23.85
N VAL A 292 -0.04 -8.83 -23.02
CA VAL A 292 -1.42 -9.08 -22.56
C VAL A 292 -1.94 -7.86 -21.77
N SER A 293 -1.14 -7.33 -20.87
CA SER A 293 -1.52 -6.13 -20.07
C SER A 293 -1.77 -4.92 -20.96
N GLU A 294 -0.93 -4.68 -21.97
CA GLU A 294 -1.14 -3.59 -22.94
C GLU A 294 -2.43 -3.76 -23.74
N GLU A 295 -2.75 -4.98 -24.17
CA GLU A 295 -3.99 -5.22 -24.92
C GLU A 295 -5.22 -5.00 -24.03
N ILE A 296 -5.17 -5.41 -22.75
CA ILE A 296 -6.26 -5.15 -21.79
C ILE A 296 -6.44 -3.64 -21.59
N GLU A 297 -5.35 -2.89 -21.38
CA GLU A 297 -5.41 -1.42 -21.25
C GLU A 297 -6.05 -0.79 -22.48
N LYS A 298 -5.64 -1.20 -23.67
CA LYS A 298 -6.17 -0.70 -24.94
C LYS A 298 -7.67 -0.99 -25.08
N VAL A 299 -8.12 -2.20 -24.78
CA VAL A 299 -9.57 -2.56 -24.83
C VAL A 299 -10.37 -1.71 -23.85
N MET A 300 -9.85 -1.47 -22.64
CA MET A 300 -10.54 -0.67 -21.64
C MET A 300 -10.64 0.81 -22.04
N ASP A 301 -9.63 1.35 -22.70
CA ASP A 301 -9.66 2.70 -23.25
C ASP A 301 -10.67 2.78 -24.41
N GLU A 302 -10.58 1.88 -25.40
CA GLU A 302 -11.46 1.86 -26.58
C GLU A 302 -12.94 1.66 -26.23
N GLU A 303 -13.26 0.75 -25.31
CA GLU A 303 -14.64 0.33 -25.00
C GLU A 303 -15.31 1.16 -23.89
N LYS A 304 -14.52 1.72 -22.96
CA LYS A 304 -15.01 2.41 -21.75
C LYS A 304 -14.44 3.81 -21.55
N GLY A 305 -13.40 4.21 -22.29
CA GLY A 305 -12.66 5.44 -22.03
C GLY A 305 -12.07 5.46 -20.62
N MET A 306 -11.67 4.29 -20.10
CA MET A 306 -11.11 4.14 -18.75
C MET A 306 -9.61 3.93 -18.83
N PHE A 307 -8.86 4.76 -18.12
CA PHE A 307 -7.41 4.63 -17.98
C PHE A 307 -7.04 3.60 -16.89
N ALA A 308 -5.89 2.94 -17.07
CA ALA A 308 -5.29 2.09 -16.05
C ALA A 308 -4.79 2.94 -14.88
N ASN A 309 -5.05 2.48 -13.65
CA ASN A 309 -4.45 3.08 -12.45
C ASN A 309 -3.11 2.38 -12.11
N THR A 310 -2.44 2.87 -11.05
CA THR A 310 -1.12 2.36 -10.67
C THR A 310 -1.10 0.85 -10.40
N ASP A 311 -2.20 0.26 -9.92
CA ASP A 311 -2.25 -1.15 -9.52
C ASP A 311 -2.19 -2.10 -10.70
N PHE A 312 -2.63 -1.68 -11.88
CA PHE A 312 -2.71 -2.54 -13.06
C PHE A 312 -1.32 -2.97 -13.57
N PHE A 313 -0.45 -2.03 -13.92
CA PHE A 313 0.93 -2.36 -14.34
C PHE A 313 1.88 -2.65 -13.18
N MET A 314 1.50 -2.27 -11.95
CA MET A 314 2.20 -2.73 -10.75
C MET A 314 2.14 -4.27 -10.64
N ALA A 315 0.97 -4.86 -10.94
CA ALA A 315 0.81 -6.31 -10.94
C ALA A 315 1.80 -7.00 -11.90
N SER A 316 1.89 -6.50 -13.13
CA SER A 316 2.84 -7.03 -14.13
C SER A 316 4.30 -6.84 -13.71
N ALA A 317 4.64 -5.67 -13.16
CA ALA A 317 6.00 -5.41 -12.68
C ALA A 317 6.40 -6.36 -11.54
N TYR A 318 5.51 -6.58 -10.57
CA TYR A 318 5.77 -7.48 -9.44
C TYR A 318 5.89 -8.94 -9.87
N ASN A 319 5.11 -9.37 -10.84
CA ASN A 319 5.26 -10.72 -11.41
C ASN A 319 6.65 -10.92 -12.02
N TYR A 320 7.14 -9.97 -12.83
CA TYR A 320 8.49 -10.02 -13.39
C TYR A 320 9.61 -9.94 -12.34
N LEU A 321 9.34 -9.36 -11.17
CA LEU A 321 10.27 -9.40 -10.03
C LEU A 321 10.25 -10.75 -9.29
N GLY A 322 9.43 -11.71 -9.73
CA GLY A 322 9.30 -13.02 -9.10
C GLY A 322 8.56 -12.97 -7.75
N ILE A 323 7.75 -11.94 -7.52
CA ILE A 323 6.99 -11.77 -6.28
C ILE A 323 5.67 -12.54 -6.40
N PRO A 324 5.34 -13.44 -5.45
CA PRO A 324 4.05 -14.12 -5.42
C PRO A 324 2.87 -13.14 -5.32
N THR A 325 1.80 -13.36 -6.08
CA THR A 325 0.62 -12.47 -6.16
C THR A 325 0.06 -12.13 -4.78
N ALA A 326 -0.03 -13.09 -3.86
CA ALA A 326 -0.50 -12.87 -2.50
C ALA A 326 0.35 -11.88 -1.66
N ILE A 327 1.57 -11.55 -2.12
CA ILE A 327 2.49 -10.61 -1.44
C ILE A 327 2.39 -9.19 -2.03
N PHE A 328 1.60 -8.94 -3.06
CA PHE A 328 1.48 -7.63 -3.70
C PHE A 328 0.92 -6.56 -2.76
N THR A 329 -0.17 -6.84 -2.06
CA THR A 329 -0.75 -5.89 -1.09
C THR A 329 0.16 -5.62 0.11
N PRO A 330 0.89 -6.58 0.70
CA PRO A 330 1.96 -6.32 1.67
C PRO A 330 3.02 -5.32 1.21
N LEU A 331 3.41 -5.32 -0.06
CA LEU A 331 4.33 -4.31 -0.59
C LEU A 331 3.72 -2.90 -0.56
N PHE A 332 2.42 -2.80 -0.82
CA PHE A 332 1.69 -1.55 -0.63
C PHE A 332 1.79 -1.06 0.83
N VAL A 333 1.67 -1.96 1.82
CA VAL A 333 1.89 -1.61 3.25
C VAL A 333 3.28 -1.04 3.47
N ILE A 334 4.32 -1.69 2.95
CA ILE A 334 5.72 -1.26 3.13
C ILE A 334 5.90 0.18 2.62
N GLY A 335 5.49 0.47 1.38
CA GLY A 335 5.59 1.81 0.80
C GLY A 335 4.73 2.84 1.55
N ARG A 336 3.46 2.51 1.83
CA ARG A 336 2.50 3.43 2.43
C ARG A 336 2.75 3.72 3.91
N THR A 337 3.53 2.92 4.61
CA THR A 337 3.85 3.16 6.02
C THR A 337 4.49 4.54 6.24
N SER A 338 5.34 5.01 5.33
CA SER A 338 5.91 6.37 5.38
C SER A 338 4.83 7.45 5.34
N GLY A 339 3.86 7.33 4.44
CA GLY A 339 2.72 8.26 4.33
C GLY A 339 1.76 8.14 5.51
N TRP A 340 1.44 6.94 5.98
CA TRP A 340 0.61 6.77 7.18
C TRP A 340 1.25 7.42 8.40
N ALA A 341 2.53 7.15 8.65
CA ALA A 341 3.24 7.73 9.78
C ALA A 341 3.31 9.25 9.71
N ALA A 342 3.62 9.82 8.54
CA ALA A 342 3.60 11.26 8.34
C ALA A 342 2.22 11.87 8.60
N ASN A 343 1.14 11.21 8.16
CA ASN A 343 -0.25 11.63 8.43
C ASN A 343 -0.62 11.53 9.91
N ILE A 344 -0.15 10.50 10.63
CA ILE A 344 -0.33 10.37 12.08
C ILE A 344 0.35 11.52 12.81
N MET A 345 1.60 11.82 12.45
CA MET A 345 2.36 12.94 13.05
C MET A 345 1.71 14.29 12.75
N GLU A 346 1.24 14.52 11.52
CA GLU A 346 0.53 15.74 11.15
C GLU A 346 -0.78 15.88 11.93
N GLN A 347 -1.54 14.78 12.12
CA GLN A 347 -2.74 14.79 12.95
C GLN A 347 -2.44 15.11 14.40
N ARG A 348 -1.38 14.56 14.97
CA ARG A 348 -0.95 14.84 16.35
C ARG A 348 -0.50 16.28 16.56
N ALA A 349 0.13 16.90 15.54
CA ALA A 349 0.64 18.27 15.62
C ALA A 349 -0.47 19.33 15.73
N ASP A 350 -1.63 19.09 15.14
CA ASP A 350 -2.83 19.95 15.25
C ASP A 350 -4.05 19.06 15.46
N ASN A 351 -4.14 18.48 16.66
CA ASN A 351 -5.08 17.40 16.94
C ASN A 351 -6.45 17.86 17.37
N ARG A 352 -7.44 17.30 16.75
CA ARG A 352 -8.83 17.26 17.22
C ARG A 352 -9.39 15.88 16.94
N ILE A 353 -10.16 15.31 17.90
CA ILE A 353 -10.80 14.02 17.71
C ILE A 353 -11.70 14.03 16.47
N ILE A 354 -11.52 13.05 15.60
CA ILE A 354 -12.34 12.85 14.40
C ILE A 354 -13.56 12.03 14.81
N ARG A 355 -14.69 12.71 14.96
CA ARG A 355 -15.96 12.11 15.35
C ARG A 355 -17.09 12.78 14.57
N PRO A 356 -17.54 12.18 13.43
CA PRO A 356 -18.69 12.68 12.68
C PRO A 356 -19.99 12.46 13.48
N SER A 357 -21.05 13.18 13.10
CA SER A 357 -22.40 12.92 13.57
C SER A 357 -23.12 11.98 12.63
N GLU A 358 -24.03 11.21 13.17
CA GLU A 358 -24.93 10.31 12.44
C GLU A 358 -26.36 10.85 12.40
N GLU A 359 -27.13 10.51 11.37
CA GLU A 359 -28.57 10.65 11.32
C GLU A 359 -29.20 9.32 11.78
N TYR A 360 -29.91 9.34 12.90
CA TYR A 360 -30.60 8.14 13.36
C TYR A 360 -31.88 7.91 12.56
N ILE A 361 -31.99 6.74 11.92
CA ILE A 361 -33.11 6.32 11.06
C ILE A 361 -33.87 5.11 11.62
N GLY A 362 -33.54 4.68 12.82
CA GLY A 362 -34.21 3.56 13.49
C GLY A 362 -35.54 3.96 14.15
N PRO A 363 -36.24 3.02 14.81
CA PRO A 363 -37.48 3.29 15.53
C PRO A 363 -37.25 4.26 16.69
N ASP A 364 -38.11 5.27 16.80
CA ASP A 364 -38.17 6.15 17.97
C ASP A 364 -39.17 5.65 19.02
N ASN A 365 -38.86 5.92 20.29
CA ASN A 365 -39.80 5.68 21.42
C ASN A 365 -40.24 4.21 21.58
N SER A 366 -39.34 3.25 21.28
CA SER A 366 -39.63 1.84 21.58
C SER A 366 -39.79 1.62 23.05
N THR A 367 -40.88 0.96 23.44
CA THR A 367 -41.17 0.60 24.84
C THR A 367 -40.44 -0.70 25.17
N TRP A 368 -39.80 -0.73 26.34
CA TRP A 368 -39.23 -1.96 26.86
C TRP A 368 -40.35 -2.99 27.12
N VAL A 369 -40.11 -4.22 26.64
CA VAL A 369 -41.01 -5.37 26.92
C VAL A 369 -40.19 -6.42 27.67
N ASP A 370 -40.73 -7.00 28.71
CA ASP A 370 -40.07 -8.04 29.50
C ASP A 370 -39.81 -9.28 28.65
N MET A 371 -38.77 -10.05 29.00
CA MET A 371 -38.34 -11.22 28.22
C MET A 371 -39.47 -12.25 28.04
N SER A 372 -40.34 -12.40 29.05
CA SER A 372 -41.51 -13.29 29.03
C SER A 372 -42.62 -12.87 28.07
N ASP A 373 -42.59 -11.60 27.62
CA ASP A 373 -43.70 -10.98 26.87
C ASP A 373 -43.28 -10.59 25.44
N ARG A 374 -42.08 -10.99 25.01
CA ARG A 374 -41.49 -10.73 23.67
C ARG A 374 -41.91 -11.77 22.65
#